data_5e86550ca15d03b95b924c89ff6c0bba
#
_entry.id   5e86550ca15d03b95b924c89ff6c0bba
#
_cell.length_a   1.000
_cell.length_b   1.000
_cell.length_c   1.000
_cell.angle_alpha   90.00
_cell.angle_beta   90.00
_cell.angle_gamma   90.00
#
_symmetry.space_group_name_H-M   'P 1'
#
loop_
_entity.id
_entity.type
_entity.pdbx_description
1 polymer ?
#
loop_
_entity_poly.entity_id
_entity_poly.type
_entity_poly.pdbx_seq_one_letter_code
_entity_poly.pdbx_strand_id
1 'polypeptide(L)'
;MQLLTLFDSEDPRERDYLKTILHRVYGKFMSHRPFIRRSINNIFYTFVYENGEHNGISELLEILGSIINGFALPLKEEHKNFLSKALIPLHKPKNINAFHQQVCGLPAVVATMPACLRPAAPTCILAPQNLF
;
A
#
# COMPACT_ATOMS: atom_id res chain seq x y z
N MET A 1 -14.58 1.97 -12.79
CA MET A 1 -13.69 1.23 -11.88
C MET A 1 -14.38 0.79 -10.58
N GLN A 2 -15.46 0.08 -10.75
CA GLN A 2 -16.30 -0.39 -9.62
C GLN A 2 -15.58 -1.41 -8.72
N LEU A 3 -14.59 -2.16 -9.25
CA LEU A 3 -13.86 -3.16 -8.46
C LEU A 3 -13.15 -2.55 -7.24
N LEU A 4 -12.53 -1.38 -7.38
CA LEU A 4 -11.80 -0.76 -6.28
C LEU A 4 -12.71 -0.11 -5.23
N THR A 5 -13.92 0.30 -5.60
CA THR A 5 -14.89 0.82 -4.63
C THR A 5 -15.44 -0.28 -3.73
N LEU A 6 -15.47 -1.52 -4.23
CA LEU A 6 -15.90 -2.68 -3.44
C LEU A 6 -14.92 -3.06 -2.32
N PHE A 7 -13.66 -2.60 -2.38
CA PHE A 7 -12.69 -2.83 -1.30
C PHE A 7 -13.06 -2.16 0.02
N ASP A 8 -14.00 -1.22 0.01
CA ASP A 8 -14.53 -0.62 1.24
C ASP A 8 -15.62 -1.47 1.93
N SER A 9 -15.86 -2.68 1.46
CA SER A 9 -16.79 -3.63 2.08
C SER A 9 -16.39 -3.95 3.52
N GLU A 10 -17.38 -4.07 4.39
CA GLU A 10 -17.20 -4.48 5.78
C GLU A 10 -16.85 -5.98 5.92
N ASP A 11 -17.25 -6.83 4.94
CA ASP A 11 -16.97 -8.27 4.98
C ASP A 11 -15.50 -8.56 4.60
N PRO A 12 -14.68 -9.08 5.54
CA PRO A 12 -13.29 -9.41 5.27
C PRO A 12 -13.12 -10.51 4.20
N ARG A 13 -14.08 -11.41 4.06
CA ARG A 13 -14.05 -12.48 3.05
C ARG A 13 -14.24 -11.93 1.64
N GLU A 14 -15.11 -10.94 1.50
CA GLU A 14 -15.30 -10.24 0.23
C GLU A 14 -14.03 -9.50 -0.17
N ARG A 15 -13.40 -8.77 0.75
CA ARG A 15 -12.15 -8.06 0.50
C ARG A 15 -11.01 -9.00 0.10
N ASP A 16 -10.87 -10.15 0.75
CA ASP A 16 -9.85 -11.14 0.41
C ASP A 16 -10.06 -11.74 -0.99
N TYR A 17 -11.30 -11.98 -1.36
CA TYR A 17 -11.65 -12.42 -2.71
C TYR A 17 -11.34 -11.36 -3.75
N LEU A 18 -11.70 -10.11 -3.49
CA LEU A 18 -11.40 -8.95 -4.35
C LEU A 18 -9.88 -8.75 -4.51
N LYS A 19 -9.11 -8.95 -3.44
CA LYS A 19 -7.64 -8.93 -3.47
C LYS A 19 -7.10 -9.93 -4.49
N THR A 20 -7.58 -11.15 -4.46
CA THR A 20 -7.16 -12.20 -5.40
C THR A 20 -7.52 -11.84 -6.84
N ILE A 21 -8.72 -11.32 -7.08
CA ILE A 21 -9.15 -10.88 -8.41
C ILE A 21 -8.27 -9.74 -8.92
N LEU A 22 -8.06 -8.71 -8.12
CA LEU A 22 -7.27 -7.55 -8.51
C LEU A 22 -5.81 -7.92 -8.82
N HIS A 23 -5.23 -8.81 -8.02
CA HIS A 23 -3.88 -9.32 -8.26
C HIS A 23 -3.77 -10.04 -9.62
N ARG A 24 -4.75 -10.88 -9.97
CA ARG A 24 -4.80 -11.57 -11.26
C ARG A 24 -5.02 -10.61 -12.42
N VAL A 25 -5.91 -9.64 -12.27
CA VAL A 25 -6.15 -8.59 -13.28
C VAL A 25 -4.89 -7.77 -13.53
N TYR A 26 -4.21 -7.38 -12.47
CA TYR A 26 -2.94 -6.65 -12.57
C TYR A 26 -1.85 -7.46 -13.29
N GLY A 27 -1.75 -8.75 -13.00
CA GLY A 27 -0.81 -9.65 -13.66
C GLY A 27 -1.08 -9.83 -15.15
N LYS A 28 -2.35 -10.01 -15.51
CA LYS A 28 -2.77 -10.38 -16.87
C LYS A 28 -2.87 -9.17 -17.82
N PHE A 29 -3.35 -8.04 -17.32
CA PHE A 29 -3.63 -6.87 -18.16
C PHE A 29 -2.59 -5.76 -17.96
N MET A 30 -1.48 -5.85 -18.67
CA MET A 30 -0.36 -4.89 -18.56
C MET A 30 -0.75 -3.46 -18.90
N SER A 31 -1.64 -3.26 -19.88
CA SER A 31 -2.12 -1.92 -20.30
C SER A 31 -2.86 -1.18 -19.20
N HIS A 32 -3.48 -1.90 -18.26
CA HIS A 32 -4.26 -1.30 -17.16
C HIS A 32 -3.45 -1.05 -15.89
N ARG A 33 -2.20 -1.53 -15.81
CA ARG A 33 -1.34 -1.37 -14.62
C ARG A 33 -1.16 0.08 -14.17
N PRO A 34 -0.84 1.05 -15.05
CA PRO A 34 -0.70 2.45 -14.63
C PRO A 34 -1.99 3.01 -14.05
N PHE A 35 -3.11 2.64 -14.64
CA PHE A 35 -4.42 3.08 -14.19
C PHE A 35 -4.77 2.50 -12.81
N ILE A 36 -4.52 1.20 -12.59
CA ILE A 36 -4.75 0.55 -11.31
C ILE A 36 -3.88 1.18 -10.21
N ARG A 37 -2.59 1.39 -10.47
CA ARG A 37 -1.68 2.06 -9.51
C ARG A 37 -2.16 3.47 -9.15
N ARG A 38 -2.58 4.25 -10.14
CA ARG A 38 -3.11 5.61 -9.92
C ARG A 38 -4.38 5.58 -9.07
N SER A 39 -5.27 4.63 -9.32
CA SER A 39 -6.51 4.50 -8.56
C SER A 39 -6.29 4.07 -7.12
N ILE A 40 -5.37 3.13 -6.88
CA ILE A 40 -4.95 2.75 -5.53
C ILE A 40 -4.31 3.94 -4.80
N ASN A 41 -3.46 4.70 -5.49
CA ASN A 41 -2.85 5.91 -4.93
C ASN A 41 -3.90 6.94 -4.50
N ASN A 42 -4.93 7.14 -5.31
CA ASN A 42 -6.02 8.05 -4.97
C ASN A 42 -6.79 7.59 -3.71
N ILE A 43 -7.04 6.28 -3.58
CA ILE A 43 -7.68 5.73 -2.38
C ILE A 43 -6.83 6.01 -1.13
N PHE A 44 -5.53 5.78 -1.19
CA PHE A 44 -4.63 6.08 -0.07
C PHE A 44 -4.57 7.58 0.23
N TYR A 45 -4.56 8.41 -0.80
CA TYR A 45 -4.57 9.85 -0.63
C TYR A 45 -5.84 10.33 0.08
N THR A 46 -7.00 9.89 -0.39
CA THR A 46 -8.29 10.19 0.24
C THR A 46 -8.34 9.68 1.69
N PHE A 47 -7.84 8.48 1.94
CA PHE A 47 -7.78 7.92 3.29
C PHE A 47 -6.91 8.76 4.23
N VAL A 48 -5.73 9.20 3.79
CA VAL A 48 -4.79 9.94 4.63
C VAL A 48 -5.23 11.37 4.88
N TYR A 49 -5.77 12.05 3.85
CA TYR A 49 -5.96 13.50 3.88
C TYR A 49 -7.41 13.95 4.00
N GLU A 50 -8.38 13.11 3.67
CA GLU A 50 -9.78 13.49 3.64
C GLU A 50 -10.61 12.81 4.75
N ASN A 51 -10.85 11.52 4.63
CA ASN A 51 -11.83 10.84 5.45
C ASN A 51 -11.25 10.03 6.62
N GLY A 52 -10.04 9.49 6.48
CA GLY A 52 -9.42 8.62 7.48
C GLY A 52 -10.13 7.27 7.71
N GLU A 53 -11.15 6.96 6.92
CA GLU A 53 -11.95 5.74 7.02
C GLU A 53 -11.97 4.99 5.68
N HIS A 54 -11.50 3.76 5.70
CA HIS A 54 -11.58 2.81 4.59
C HIS A 54 -11.23 1.41 5.08
N ASN A 55 -12.10 0.44 4.84
CA ASN A 55 -11.95 -0.91 5.38
C ASN A 55 -10.89 -1.76 4.65
N GLY A 56 -10.60 -1.46 3.39
CA GLY A 56 -9.74 -2.27 2.52
C GLY A 56 -8.28 -1.83 2.41
N ILE A 57 -7.79 -0.95 3.27
CA ILE A 57 -6.40 -0.45 3.22
C ILE A 57 -5.39 -1.60 3.36
N SER A 58 -5.63 -2.53 4.27
CA SER A 58 -4.78 -3.70 4.51
C SER A 58 -4.61 -4.56 3.26
N GLU A 59 -5.70 -4.91 2.61
CA GLU A 59 -5.72 -5.74 1.41
C GLU A 59 -5.08 -5.03 0.21
N LEU A 60 -5.31 -3.73 0.07
CA LEU A 60 -4.67 -2.92 -0.98
C LEU A 60 -3.16 -2.81 -0.77
N LEU A 61 -2.69 -2.71 0.48
CA LEU A 61 -1.26 -2.71 0.81
C LEU A 61 -0.59 -4.06 0.51
N GLU A 62 -1.26 -5.18 0.75
CA GLU A 62 -0.74 -6.50 0.38
C GLU A 62 -0.55 -6.65 -1.13
N ILE A 63 -1.53 -6.21 -1.92
CA ILE A 63 -1.43 -6.20 -3.38
C ILE A 63 -0.27 -5.31 -3.81
N LEU A 64 -0.19 -4.13 -3.22
CA LEU A 64 0.85 -3.16 -3.53
C LEU A 64 2.25 -3.70 -3.22
N GLY A 65 2.42 -4.39 -2.09
CA GLY A 65 3.67 -5.06 -1.74
C GLY A 65 4.12 -6.05 -2.81
N SER A 66 3.18 -6.85 -3.33
CA SER A 66 3.46 -7.78 -4.44
C SER A 66 3.83 -7.05 -5.73
N ILE A 67 3.15 -5.94 -6.03
CA ILE A 67 3.43 -5.12 -7.20
C ILE A 67 4.83 -4.51 -7.13
N ILE A 68 5.20 -3.96 -5.98
CA ILE A 68 6.48 -3.28 -5.75
C ILE A 68 7.64 -4.27 -5.85
N ASN A 69 7.49 -5.47 -5.28
CA ASN A 69 8.48 -6.53 -5.38
C ASN A 69 8.73 -6.96 -6.84
N GLY A 70 7.77 -6.74 -7.73
CA GLY A 70 7.89 -7.01 -9.16
C GLY A 70 8.44 -5.84 -9.99
N PHE A 71 8.81 -4.70 -9.38
CA PHE A 71 9.38 -3.59 -10.11
C PHE A 71 10.81 -3.87 -10.57
N ALA A 72 11.09 -3.56 -11.84
CA ALA A 72 12.44 -3.59 -12.36
C ALA A 72 13.28 -2.45 -11.77
N LEU A 73 14.53 -2.73 -11.45
CA LEU A 73 15.52 -1.73 -11.07
C LEU A 73 16.22 -1.17 -12.33
N PRO A 74 16.54 0.13 -12.39
CA PRO A 74 16.25 1.18 -11.42
C PRO A 74 14.77 1.62 -11.43
N LEU A 75 14.26 2.05 -10.26
CA LEU A 75 12.88 2.51 -10.11
C LEU A 75 12.63 3.77 -10.95
N LYS A 76 11.52 3.78 -11.68
CA LYS A 76 11.07 4.98 -12.42
C LYS A 76 10.63 6.08 -11.43
N GLU A 77 10.76 7.34 -11.86
CA GLU A 77 10.33 8.49 -11.05
C GLU A 77 8.86 8.42 -10.63
N GLU A 78 8.00 7.87 -11.50
CA GLU A 78 6.58 7.60 -11.17
C GLU A 78 6.44 6.71 -9.93
N HIS A 79 7.26 5.65 -9.84
CA HIS A 79 7.23 4.72 -8.71
C HIS A 79 7.78 5.36 -7.43
N LYS A 80 8.83 6.18 -7.53
CA LYS A 80 9.38 6.92 -6.39
C LYS A 80 8.37 7.93 -5.83
N ASN A 81 7.72 8.68 -6.71
CA ASN A 81 6.67 9.62 -6.33
C ASN A 81 5.49 8.93 -5.65
N PHE A 82 5.09 7.76 -6.17
CA PHE A 82 4.05 6.95 -5.57
C PHE A 82 4.43 6.50 -4.14
N LEU A 83 5.64 5.99 -3.95
CA LEU A 83 6.12 5.56 -2.65
C LEU A 83 6.18 6.72 -1.64
N SER A 84 6.70 7.88 -2.05
CA SER A 84 6.87 9.03 -1.16
C SER A 84 5.55 9.72 -0.81
N LYS A 85 4.62 9.83 -1.75
CA LYS A 85 3.38 10.60 -1.56
C LYS A 85 2.23 9.78 -1.02
N ALA A 86 2.21 8.48 -1.26
CA ALA A 86 1.14 7.60 -0.82
C ALA A 86 1.52 6.75 0.40
N LEU A 87 2.67 6.06 0.35
CA LEU A 87 3.01 5.08 1.39
C LEU A 87 3.57 5.71 2.66
N ILE A 88 4.41 6.73 2.55
CA ILE A 88 5.01 7.38 3.73
C ILE A 88 3.93 8.02 4.62
N PRO A 89 2.95 8.77 4.08
CA PRO A 89 1.89 9.34 4.90
C PRO A 89 0.99 8.31 5.59
N LEU A 90 0.91 7.07 5.10
CA LEU A 90 0.14 6.00 5.74
C LEU A 90 0.65 5.59 7.14
N HIS A 91 1.83 6.06 7.54
CA HIS A 91 2.31 5.87 8.93
C HIS A 91 1.69 6.85 9.94
N LYS A 92 0.96 7.89 9.49
CA LYS A 92 0.39 8.93 10.35
C LYS A 92 -1.00 8.62 10.94
N PRO A 93 -1.89 7.86 10.28
CA PRO A 93 -3.24 7.64 10.78
C PRO A 93 -3.28 6.97 12.14
N LYS A 94 -4.25 7.36 12.97
CA LYS A 94 -4.47 6.77 14.31
C LYS A 94 -4.80 5.27 14.26
N ASN A 95 -5.39 4.82 13.15
CA ASN A 95 -5.81 3.43 12.93
C ASN A 95 -4.71 2.55 12.34
N ILE A 96 -3.44 2.97 12.41
CA ILE A 96 -2.30 2.24 11.86
C ILE A 96 -2.23 0.78 12.33
N ASN A 97 -2.73 0.49 13.53
CA ASN A 97 -2.72 -0.86 14.11
C ASN A 97 -3.44 -1.89 13.23
N ALA A 98 -4.44 -1.48 12.47
CA ALA A 98 -5.19 -2.37 11.58
C ALA A 98 -4.36 -2.87 10.37
N PHE A 99 -3.36 -2.13 9.95
CA PHE A 99 -2.53 -2.43 8.76
C PHE A 99 -1.02 -2.25 8.98
N HIS A 100 -0.60 -2.08 10.23
CA HIS A 100 0.81 -1.87 10.59
C HIS A 100 1.73 -2.97 10.06
N GLN A 101 1.29 -4.21 10.12
CA GLN A 101 2.08 -5.36 9.66
C GLN A 101 2.34 -5.27 8.15
N GLN A 102 1.36 -4.87 7.36
CA GLN A 102 1.49 -4.70 5.91
C GLN A 102 2.40 -3.51 5.57
N VAL A 103 2.26 -2.40 6.29
CA VAL A 103 3.12 -1.22 6.10
C VAL A 103 4.57 -1.53 6.47
N CYS A 104 4.82 -2.25 7.58
CA CYS A 104 6.16 -2.66 7.99
C CYS A 104 6.78 -3.73 7.09
N GLY A 105 5.97 -4.51 6.37
CA GLY A 105 6.43 -5.48 5.38
C GLY A 105 6.98 -4.84 4.08
N LEU A 106 6.77 -3.54 3.88
CA LEU A 106 7.25 -2.76 2.74
C LEU A 106 8.68 -2.19 2.87
N PRO A 107 9.40 -2.26 4.02
CA PRO A 107 10.75 -1.66 4.18
C PRO A 107 11.80 -2.26 3.24
N ALA A 108 11.62 -3.48 2.75
CA ALA A 108 12.50 -4.06 1.73
C ALA A 108 12.57 -3.16 0.47
N VAL A 109 11.50 -2.44 0.18
CA VAL A 109 11.42 -1.48 -0.92
C VAL A 109 12.07 -0.16 -0.57
N VAL A 110 11.94 0.29 0.68
CA VAL A 110 12.60 1.51 1.18
C VAL A 110 14.12 1.32 1.24
N ALA A 111 14.59 0.11 1.52
CA ALA A 111 16.02 -0.21 1.52
C ALA A 111 16.69 -0.11 0.14
N THR A 112 15.92 -0.26 -0.94
CA THR A 112 16.39 -0.09 -2.33
C THR A 112 16.33 1.35 -2.82
N MET A 113 15.77 2.27 -2.03
CA MET A 113 15.77 3.69 -2.36
C MET A 113 17.15 4.30 -2.18
N PRO A 114 17.60 5.20 -3.10
CA PRO A 114 18.82 5.96 -2.90
C PRO A 114 18.73 6.78 -1.60
N ALA A 115 19.86 6.93 -0.92
CA ALA A 115 19.96 7.54 0.42
C ALA A 115 19.30 8.95 0.54
N CYS A 116 19.24 9.70 -0.56
CA CYS A 116 18.57 11.01 -0.63
C CYS A 116 17.04 10.95 -0.57
N LEU A 117 16.43 9.79 -0.77
CA LEU A 117 14.99 9.58 -0.72
C LEU A 117 14.56 8.70 0.48
N ARG A 118 15.53 8.25 1.27
CA ARG A 118 15.20 7.60 2.54
C ARG A 118 14.59 8.66 3.45
N PRO A 119 13.31 8.53 3.84
CA PRO A 119 12.83 9.29 4.98
C PRO A 119 13.77 8.97 6.15
N ALA A 120 14.17 9.99 6.90
CA ALA A 120 14.82 9.76 8.19
C ALA A 120 14.02 8.67 8.87
N ALA A 121 14.67 7.52 9.14
CA ALA A 121 14.02 6.30 9.53
C ALA A 121 12.88 6.65 10.50
N PRO A 122 11.61 6.36 10.16
CA PRO A 122 10.65 6.31 11.22
C PRO A 122 11.23 5.25 12.13
N THR A 123 11.61 5.65 13.32
CA THR A 123 11.80 4.71 14.39
C THR A 123 10.49 3.91 14.44
N CYS A 124 10.42 2.81 13.70
CA CYS A 124 9.62 1.70 14.12
C CYS A 124 10.18 1.39 15.51
N ILE A 125 9.67 2.10 16.48
CA ILE A 125 9.79 1.70 17.86
C ILE A 125 9.21 0.30 17.80
N LEU A 126 10.11 -0.68 17.83
CA LEU A 126 9.81 -2.02 18.24
C LEU A 126 9.04 -1.85 19.54
N ALA A 127 7.72 -1.82 19.45
CA ALA A 127 6.90 -2.05 20.60
C ALA A 127 7.41 -3.40 21.13
N PRO A 128 7.91 -3.47 22.36
CA PRO A 128 8.33 -4.74 22.89
C PRO A 128 7.13 -5.67 22.78
N GLN A 129 7.30 -6.75 22.05
CA GLN A 129 6.39 -7.88 22.12
C GLN A 129 6.52 -8.42 23.54
N ASN A 130 5.83 -7.81 24.46
CA ASN A 130 5.48 -8.45 25.70
C ASN A 130 4.39 -9.45 25.37
N LEU A 131 4.88 -10.61 25.05
CA LEU A 131 4.38 -11.89 25.54
C LEU A 131 3.53 -11.73 26.81
N PHE A 132 2.26 -11.85 26.61
CA PHE A 132 1.39 -12.72 27.42
C PHE A 132 0.10 -12.88 26.68
#